data_f63ed74548574eedb62392870309d018
#
_entry.id   f63ed74548574eedb62392870309d018
#
_cell.length_a   1.000
_cell.length_b   1.000
_cell.length_c   1.000
_cell.angle_alpha   90.00
_cell.angle_beta   90.00
_cell.angle_gamma   90.00
#
_symmetry.space_group_name_H-M   'P 1'
#
loop_
_entity.id
_entity.type
_entity.pdbx_description
1 polymer ?
#
loop_
_entity_poly.entity_id
_entity_poly.type
_entity_poly.pdbx_seq_one_letter_code
_entity_poly.pdbx_strand_id
1 'polypeptide(L)' 'MKVSKYTIYDELPLFLNAEMVAKVLGISISSAYELMHETSFPALRVGSRIVVPKEKFCQWVESQTGGAR' A
#
# COMPACT_ATOMS: atom_id res chain seq x y z
N MET A 1 0.40 -14.76 13.11
CA MET A 1 1.20 -13.80 13.11
C MET A 1 1.80 -13.43 11.82
N LYS A 2 3.03 -13.67 11.64
CA LYS A 2 3.63 -13.33 10.40
C LYS A 2 3.04 -14.04 9.24
N VAL A 3 2.62 -15.24 9.47
CA VAL A 3 2.06 -16.05 8.40
C VAL A 3 0.83 -15.41 7.81
N SER A 4 -0.06 -14.91 8.64
CA SER A 4 -1.27 -14.33 8.10
C SER A 4 -0.96 -13.05 7.34
N LYS A 5 0.06 -12.32 7.75
CA LYS A 5 0.44 -11.15 7.04
C LYS A 5 0.93 -11.48 5.63
N TYR A 6 1.77 -12.48 5.52
CA TYR A 6 2.23 -12.90 4.21
C TYR A 6 1.09 -13.40 3.34
N THR A 7 0.16 -14.12 3.94
CA THR A 7 -0.98 -14.62 3.19
C THR A 7 -1.77 -13.47 2.57
N ILE A 8 -1.98 -12.41 3.34
CA ILE A 8 -2.70 -11.26 2.83
C ILE A 8 -1.97 -10.66 1.64
N TYR A 9 -0.68 -10.45 1.77
CA TYR A 9 0.09 -9.86 0.68
C TYR A 9 0.07 -10.76 -0.55
N ASP A 10 0.14 -12.06 -0.36
CA ASP A 10 0.15 -12.99 -1.47
C ASP A 10 -1.14 -12.95 -2.25
N GLU A 11 -2.24 -12.66 -1.58
CA GLU A 11 -3.53 -12.63 -2.24
C GLU A 11 -3.80 -11.32 -2.97
N LEU A 12 -2.98 -10.32 -2.75
CA LEU A 12 -3.17 -9.04 -3.40
C LEU A 12 -2.71 -9.09 -4.84
N PRO A 13 -3.36 -8.32 -5.72
CA PRO A 13 -2.89 -8.24 -7.11
C PRO A 13 -1.58 -7.50 -7.20
N LEU A 14 -0.95 -7.55 -8.37
CA LEU A 14 0.34 -6.91 -8.56
C LEU A 14 0.30 -5.41 -8.33
N PHE A 15 -0.83 -4.78 -8.64
CA PHE A 15 -1.00 -3.34 -8.43
C PHE A 15 -2.22 -3.11 -7.57
N LEU A 16 -2.10 -2.18 -6.62
CA LEU A 16 -3.16 -1.87 -5.69
C LEU A 16 -3.69 -0.47 -5.96
N ASN A 17 -5.01 -0.33 -5.89
CA ASN A 17 -5.62 1.00 -5.98
C ASN A 17 -5.89 1.52 -4.56
N ALA A 18 -6.46 2.73 -4.48
CA ALA A 18 -6.69 3.36 -3.18
C ALA A 18 -7.61 2.53 -2.30
N GLU A 19 -8.61 1.92 -2.90
CA GLU A 19 -9.52 1.09 -2.12
C GLU A 19 -8.81 -0.06 -1.45
N MET A 20 -7.92 -0.71 -2.19
CA MET A 20 -7.20 -1.85 -1.65
C MET A 20 -6.20 -1.41 -0.59
N VAL A 21 -5.52 -0.30 -0.84
CA VAL A 21 -4.60 0.25 0.14
C VAL A 21 -5.35 0.56 1.44
N ALA A 22 -6.53 1.16 1.30
CA ALA A 22 -7.34 1.48 2.47
C ALA A 22 -7.70 0.24 3.26
N LYS A 23 -8.08 -0.82 2.56
CA LYS A 23 -8.45 -2.06 3.21
C LYS A 23 -7.27 -2.68 3.95
N VAL A 24 -6.12 -2.71 3.30
CA VAL A 24 -4.95 -3.32 3.92
C VAL A 24 -4.51 -2.55 5.14
N LEU A 25 -4.54 -1.23 5.06
CA LEU A 25 -4.09 -0.40 6.16
C LEU A 25 -5.18 -0.13 7.21
N GLY A 26 -6.43 -0.45 6.88
CA GLY A 26 -7.51 -0.21 7.81
C GLY A 26 -7.86 1.26 7.95
N ILE A 27 -7.76 2.01 6.87
CA ILE A 27 -8.06 3.45 6.89
C ILE A 27 -9.14 3.73 5.87
N SER A 28 -9.64 4.95 5.88
CA SER A 28 -10.67 5.35 4.94
C SER A 28 -10.07 5.50 3.53
N ILE A 29 -10.94 5.42 2.53
CA ILE A 29 -10.49 5.58 1.15
C ILE A 29 -9.92 6.98 0.94
N SER A 30 -10.53 7.98 1.56
CA SER A 30 -10.02 9.35 1.46
C SER A 30 -8.59 9.43 2.00
N SER A 31 -8.35 8.82 3.14
CA SER A 31 -7.01 8.83 3.71
C SER A 31 -6.02 8.11 2.81
N ALA A 32 -6.48 7.02 2.19
CA ALA A 32 -5.60 6.28 1.28
C ALA A 32 -5.23 7.13 0.07
N TYR A 33 -6.19 7.87 -0.46
CA TYR A 33 -5.91 8.76 -1.59
C TYR A 33 -4.88 9.81 -1.20
N GLU A 34 -5.04 10.40 -0.03
CA GLU A 34 -4.09 11.41 0.42
C GLU A 34 -2.70 10.81 0.57
N LEU A 35 -2.64 9.62 1.15
CA LEU A 35 -1.38 8.94 1.32
C LEU A 35 -0.69 8.67 -0.01
N MET A 36 -1.46 8.22 -0.99
CA MET A 36 -0.90 7.87 -2.28
C MET A 36 -0.46 9.09 -3.09
N HIS A 37 -0.84 10.28 -2.66
CA HIS A 37 -0.38 11.49 -3.33
C HIS A 37 0.89 12.06 -2.70
N GLU A 38 1.35 11.48 -1.61
CA GLU A 38 2.57 11.95 -0.98
C GLU A 38 3.78 11.51 -1.78
N THR A 39 4.78 12.37 -1.83
CA THR A 39 5.96 12.07 -2.62
C THR A 39 6.74 10.90 -2.05
N SER A 40 6.64 10.66 -0.76
CA SER A 40 7.36 9.54 -0.16
C SER A 40 6.70 8.20 -0.39
N PHE A 41 5.46 8.19 -0.87
CA PHE A 41 4.76 6.96 -1.13
C PHE A 41 5.03 6.51 -2.57
N PRO A 42 5.37 5.24 -2.78
CA PRO A 42 5.77 4.76 -4.10
C PRO A 42 4.60 4.49 -5.04
N ALA A 43 3.73 5.46 -5.21
CA ALA A 43 2.58 5.32 -6.08
C ALA A 43 2.94 5.65 -7.50
N LEU A 44 2.19 5.09 -8.42
CA LEU A 44 2.39 5.27 -9.84
C LEU A 44 1.11 5.81 -10.45
N ARG A 45 1.23 6.88 -11.23
CA ARG A 45 0.06 7.44 -11.87
C ARG A 45 -0.05 6.92 -13.30
N VAL A 46 -1.18 6.30 -13.60
CA VAL A 46 -1.43 5.74 -14.92
C VAL A 46 -2.72 6.34 -15.44
N GLY A 47 -2.61 7.27 -16.36
CA GLY A 47 -3.77 7.99 -16.84
C GLY A 47 -4.42 8.77 -15.72
N SER A 48 -5.70 8.54 -15.49
CA SER A 48 -6.41 9.20 -14.40
C SER A 48 -6.41 8.35 -13.14
N ARG A 49 -5.70 7.23 -13.15
CA ARG A 49 -5.68 6.33 -12.00
C ARG A 49 -4.37 6.44 -11.27
N ILE A 50 -4.42 6.13 -9.98
CA ILE A 50 -3.21 6.07 -9.18
C ILE A 50 -3.16 4.71 -8.53
N VAL A 51 -2.03 4.03 -8.68
CA VAL A 51 -1.87 2.67 -8.17
C VAL A 51 -0.49 2.56 -7.55
N VAL A 52 -0.27 1.50 -6.80
CA VAL A 52 1.04 1.24 -6.22
C VAL A 52 1.38 -0.22 -6.46
N PRO A 53 2.60 -0.53 -6.94
CA PRO A 53 3.01 -1.92 -7.09
C PRO A 53 3.03 -2.60 -5.73
N LYS A 54 2.54 -3.83 -5.69
CA LYS A 54 2.44 -4.55 -4.42
C LYS A 54 3.80 -4.63 -3.72
N GLU A 55 4.83 -4.94 -4.46
CA GLU A 55 6.16 -5.05 -3.88
C GLU A 55 6.61 -3.75 -3.25
N LYS A 56 6.39 -2.65 -3.93
CA LYS A 56 6.78 -1.35 -3.41
C LYS A 56 5.96 -0.98 -2.19
N PHE A 57 4.68 -1.33 -2.23
CA PHE A 57 3.81 -1.08 -1.09
C PHE A 57 4.31 -1.84 0.14
N CYS A 58 4.67 -3.10 -0.03
CA CYS A 58 5.18 -3.89 1.08
C CYS A 58 6.47 -3.29 1.63
N GLN A 59 7.35 -2.87 0.75
CA GLN A 59 8.60 -2.26 1.18
C GLN A 59 8.35 -0.97 1.93
N TRP A 60 7.38 -0.19 1.45
CA TRP A 60 7.04 1.06 2.12
C TRP A 60 6.52 0.80 3.53
N VAL A 61 5.64 -0.18 3.67
CA VAL A 61 5.11 -0.52 4.99
C VAL A 61 6.23 -0.93 5.93
N GLU A 62 7.14 -1.74 5.43
CA GLU A 62 8.25 -2.20 6.24
C GLU A 62 9.16 -1.06 6.65
N SER A 63 9.37 -0.10 5.77
CA SER A 63 10.22 1.03 6.10
C SER A 63 9.57 1.91 7.16
N GLN A 64 8.24 1.98 7.18
CA GLN A 64 7.55 2.80 8.17
C GLN A 64 7.52 2.13 9.53
N THR A 65 7.48 0.81 9.55
CA THR A 65 7.36 0.10 10.82
C THR A 65 8.68 -0.51 11.26
N GLY A 66 9.42 -1.08 10.32
CA GLY A 66 10.68 -1.70 10.67
C GLY A 66 11.70 -0.72 11.15
N GLY A 67 11.67 0.46 10.61
CA GLY A 67 12.61 1.47 11.04
C GLY A 67 12.42 1.88 12.47
N ALA A 68 11.25 1.59 13.02
CA ALA A 68 10.98 1.94 14.39
C ALA A 68 11.80 1.12 15.36
N ARG A 69 12.33 0.02 14.90
CA ARG A 69 13.12 -0.77 15.80
C ARG A 69 14.50 -0.34 15.97
#